data_bdd156338da32f1702b9b87e3b397b08
#
_entry.id   bdd156338da32f1702b9b87e3b397b08
#
_cell.length_a   1.000
_cell.length_b   1.000
_cell.length_c   1.000
_cell.angle_alpha   90.00
_cell.angle_beta   90.00
_cell.angle_gamma   90.00
#
_symmetry.space_group_name_H-M   'P 1'
#
loop_
_entity.id
_entity.type
_entity.pdbx_description
1 polymer ?
#
loop_
_entity_poly.entity_id
_entity_poly.type
_entity_poly.pdbx_seq_one_letter_code
_entity_poly.pdbx_strand_id
1 'polypeptide(L)' 'MKATKEQYEFALYRVEELLPLMSDEMSANHPMVLELALMSDVVIAYEIENFPIEKPGIAELIEL' A
#
# COMPACT_ATOMS: atom_id res chain seq x y z
N MET A 1 -10.65 2.18 8.34
CA MET A 1 -9.82 1.41 9.28
C MET A 1 -8.65 2.24 9.75
N LYS A 2 -8.32 2.12 11.01
CA LYS A 2 -7.24 2.90 11.60
C LYS A 2 -6.06 1.97 11.91
N ALA A 3 -4.98 2.14 11.19
CA ALA A 3 -3.82 1.29 11.36
C ALA A 3 -2.85 1.91 12.36
N THR A 4 -2.17 1.06 13.14
CA THR A 4 -1.13 1.52 14.05
C THR A 4 0.19 1.59 13.30
N LYS A 5 1.17 2.28 13.90
CA LYS A 5 2.49 2.37 13.31
C LYS A 5 3.11 0.98 13.14
N GLU A 6 2.89 0.12 14.12
CA GLU A 6 3.42 -1.24 14.06
C GLU A 6 2.80 -2.03 12.92
N GLN A 7 1.48 -1.88 12.72
CA GLN A 7 0.81 -2.51 11.60
C GLN A 7 1.32 -1.98 10.28
N TYR A 8 1.56 -0.69 10.21
CA TYR A 8 2.09 -0.06 9.01
C TYR A 8 3.47 -0.61 8.66
N GLU A 9 4.36 -0.69 9.64
CA GLU A 9 5.70 -1.21 9.42
C GLU A 9 5.68 -2.68 9.01
N PHE A 10 4.83 -3.45 9.66
CA PHE A 10 4.68 -4.87 9.30
C PHE A 10 4.16 -5.00 7.88
N ALA A 11 3.16 -4.19 7.53
CA ALA A 11 2.57 -4.24 6.19
C ALA A 11 3.61 -3.89 5.12
N LEU A 12 4.43 -2.88 5.36
CA LEU A 12 5.49 -2.53 4.44
C LEU A 12 6.46 -3.69 4.24
N TYR A 13 6.83 -4.34 5.33
CA TYR A 13 7.73 -5.47 5.27
C TYR A 13 7.13 -6.60 4.44
N ARG A 14 5.86 -6.91 4.68
CA ARG A 14 5.20 -7.98 3.92
C ARG A 14 5.06 -7.64 2.45
N VAL A 15 4.75 -6.39 2.14
CA VAL A 15 4.65 -5.97 0.74
C VAL A 15 5.99 -6.19 0.04
N GLU A 16 7.09 -5.80 0.68
CA GLU A 16 8.42 -5.98 0.11
C GLU A 16 8.76 -7.47 -0.07
N GLU A 17 8.31 -8.32 0.83
CA GLU A 17 8.55 -9.75 0.71
C GLU A 17 7.71 -10.38 -0.39
N LEU A 18 6.48 -9.92 -0.55
CA LEU A 18 5.56 -10.53 -1.49
C LEU A 18 5.78 -10.10 -2.93
N LEU A 19 6.19 -8.85 -3.14
CA LEU A 19 6.34 -8.34 -4.50
C LEU A 19 7.25 -9.20 -5.39
N PRO A 20 8.44 -9.61 -4.93
CA PRO A 20 9.29 -10.45 -5.78
C PRO A 20 8.72 -11.83 -6.07
N LEU A 21 7.76 -12.27 -5.27
CA LEU A 21 7.15 -13.57 -5.44
C LEU A 21 5.91 -13.53 -6.35
N MET A 22 5.45 -12.34 -6.69
CA MET A 22 4.26 -12.19 -7.51
C MET A 22 4.55 -12.53 -8.95
N SER A 23 3.55 -13.06 -9.63
CA SER A 23 3.64 -13.46 -11.02
C SER A 23 2.39 -13.00 -11.76
N ASP A 24 2.54 -12.67 -13.04
CA ASP A 24 1.41 -12.27 -13.86
C ASP A 24 0.41 -13.40 -14.04
N GLU A 25 0.85 -14.63 -13.81
CA GLU A 25 -0.02 -15.78 -13.96
C GLU A 25 -0.85 -16.07 -12.72
N MET A 26 -0.61 -15.38 -11.64
CA MET A 26 -1.35 -15.60 -10.41
C MET A 26 -2.79 -15.16 -10.54
N SER A 27 -3.69 -16.00 -10.03
CA SER A 27 -5.09 -15.68 -9.96
C SER A 27 -5.33 -14.55 -8.98
N ALA A 28 -6.34 -13.73 -9.23
CA ALA A 28 -6.72 -12.67 -8.29
C ALA A 28 -7.12 -13.23 -6.93
N ASN A 29 -7.49 -14.52 -6.88
CA ASN A 29 -7.86 -15.16 -5.62
C ASN A 29 -6.70 -15.90 -4.97
N HIS A 30 -5.51 -15.82 -5.54
CA HIS A 30 -4.34 -16.47 -4.95
C HIS A 30 -4.09 -15.89 -3.56
N PRO A 31 -3.77 -16.73 -2.55
CA PRO A 31 -3.55 -16.22 -1.19
C PRO A 31 -2.52 -15.13 -1.10
N MET A 32 -1.45 -15.19 -1.88
CA MET A 32 -0.44 -14.13 -1.85
C MET A 32 -0.96 -12.83 -2.41
N VAL A 33 -1.80 -12.90 -3.46
CA VAL A 33 -2.41 -11.69 -4.03
C VAL A 33 -3.35 -11.07 -3.01
N LEU A 34 -4.14 -11.89 -2.33
CA LEU A 34 -5.05 -11.39 -1.32
C LEU A 34 -4.31 -10.76 -0.14
N GLU A 35 -3.22 -11.40 0.28
CA GLU A 35 -2.42 -10.85 1.37
C GLU A 35 -1.79 -9.52 0.96
N LEU A 36 -1.27 -9.44 -0.26
CA LEU A 36 -0.67 -8.21 -0.74
C LEU A 36 -1.69 -7.08 -0.76
N ALA A 37 -2.90 -7.36 -1.25
CA ALA A 37 -3.95 -6.36 -1.29
C ALA A 37 -4.30 -5.89 0.12
N LEU A 38 -4.40 -6.82 1.07
CA LEU A 38 -4.73 -6.48 2.45
C LEU A 38 -3.63 -5.62 3.08
N MET A 39 -2.37 -6.01 2.87
CA MET A 39 -1.26 -5.24 3.42
C MET A 39 -1.17 -3.86 2.79
N SER A 40 -1.43 -3.77 1.49
CA SER A 40 -1.45 -2.48 0.81
C SER A 40 -2.52 -1.56 1.37
N ASP A 41 -3.69 -2.12 1.70
CA ASP A 41 -4.76 -1.33 2.30
C ASP A 41 -4.32 -0.76 3.65
N VAL A 42 -3.60 -1.54 4.45
CA VAL A 42 -3.09 -1.08 5.74
C VAL A 42 -2.12 0.08 5.52
N VAL A 43 -1.22 -0.05 4.57
CA VAL A 43 -0.25 1.01 4.27
C VAL A 43 -0.96 2.28 3.84
N ILE A 44 -1.91 2.16 2.92
CA ILE A 44 -2.64 3.32 2.41
C ILE A 44 -3.44 3.99 3.54
N ALA A 45 -4.12 3.19 4.36
CA ALA A 45 -4.91 3.74 5.45
C ALA A 45 -4.05 4.54 6.42
N TYR A 46 -2.87 4.02 6.75
CA TYR A 46 -1.96 4.72 7.65
C TYR A 46 -1.45 6.00 7.02
N GLU A 47 -1.07 5.93 5.75
CA GLU A 47 -0.50 7.10 5.08
C GLU A 47 -1.51 8.21 4.89
N ILE A 48 -2.76 7.86 4.59
CA ILE A 48 -3.80 8.86 4.45
C ILE A 48 -4.00 9.60 5.77
N GLU A 49 -3.91 8.89 6.88
CA GLU A 49 -4.16 9.48 8.18
C GLU A 49 -2.98 10.29 8.70
N ASN A 50 -1.75 9.83 8.44
CA ASN A 50 -0.56 10.41 9.04
C ASN A 50 0.27 11.25 8.06
N PHE A 51 0.11 11.03 6.76
CA PHE A 51 0.86 11.75 5.74
C PHE A 51 -0.10 12.23 4.67
N PRO A 52 -0.99 13.19 5.00
CA PRO A 52 -1.96 13.65 4.02
C PRO A 52 -1.26 14.29 2.82
N ILE A 53 -1.75 13.94 1.64
CA ILE A 53 -1.18 14.44 0.41
C ILE A 53 -1.67 15.86 0.18
N GLU A 54 -0.75 16.76 -0.10
CA GLU A 54 -1.08 18.15 -0.39
C GLU A 54 -1.52 18.28 -1.83
N LYS A 55 -2.79 18.43 -2.04
CA LYS A 55 -3.32 18.51 -3.38
C LYS A 55 -2.76 19.65 -4.22
N PRO A 56 -2.53 20.83 -3.66
CA PRO A 56 -1.93 21.91 -4.45
C PRO A 56 -0.60 21.54 -5.06
N GLY A 57 0.22 20.80 -4.33
CA GLY A 57 1.50 20.36 -4.87
C GLY A 57 1.35 19.49 -6.09
N ILE A 58 0.38 18.59 -6.05
CA ILE A 58 0.11 17.71 -7.18
C ILE A 58 -0.40 18.49 -8.37
N ALA A 59 -1.28 19.45 -8.13
CA ALA A 59 -1.82 20.26 -9.18
C ALA A 59 -0.72 21.07 -9.87
N GLU A 60 0.22 21.57 -9.10
CA GLU A 60 1.33 22.32 -9.66
C GLU A 60 2.17 21.46 -10.57
N LEU A 61 2.40 20.22 -10.19
CA LEU A 61 3.17 19.30 -11.02
C LEU A 61 2.47 19.03 -12.34
N ILE A 62 1.16 18.93 -12.29
CA ILE A 62 0.39 18.64 -13.49
C ILE A 62 0.41 19.83 -14.45
N GLU A 63 0.40 21.02 -13.93
CA GLU A 63 0.39 22.23 -14.75
C GLU A 63 1.71 22.47 -15.44
N LEU A 64 2.77 21.93 -14.93
CA LEU A 64 4.06 22.09 -15.56
C LEU A 64 4.18 21.28 -16.84
#